data_520b902a2797b629daa359b125267a95
#
_entry.id   520b902a2797b629daa359b125267a95
#
_cell.length_a   1.000
_cell.length_b   1.000
_cell.length_c   1.000
_cell.angle_alpha   90.00
_cell.angle_beta   90.00
_cell.angle_gamma   90.00
#
_symmetry.space_group_name_H-M   'P 1'
#
loop_
_entity.id
_entity.type
_entity.pdbx_description
1 polymer ?
#
loop_
_entity_poly.entity_id
_entity_poly.type
_entity_poly.pdbx_seq_one_letter_code
_entity_poly.pdbx_strand_id
1 'polypeptide(L)'
;MRLLVDMRNQLAELQRQFGTGKKADTYAGMGLDRGLAVGVRGQLSALSGYGETIANVGARLNVTQTALTRMDEITRTVKTATLLTPFELDANGQTIGQKTARSSLDEMLDLLNSQAGDRYLFSGRAVDQPAVDTLDHILDGDGARAGFKQVLAERSQADLGAGGLGRLVIPAAAGTVVSVAEEVAGSPFGFKLAGISSSLTGSTVTGPAGSPAAMSVDLGATNPNPGETVRFSFTLPDGSGANVTLTATNSPTPGPNEFTIGASTAATAVNLQAALSNAVGELARTSLAAASAIAASNDFFNVDDANPPRRVSGPPFDTATALVAGTPADTVTWYTGEAGSDPARSTAVARVDQSMTVAYGVRANEEAIRWQVQNLAVFAAVTFSASDADASGKYSELTKRLGPNLSVPQGVQKISDISADLAGVQTTIAAAKDRHQYTRSTLTDLLQHVEGISQEQVGAQILALQTRLQASLQTTAMLYQTSLVNYL
;
A
#
# COMPACT_ATOMS: atom_id res chain seq x y z
N MET A 1 -71.86 -42.11 15.87
CA MET A 1 -71.30 -41.45 14.64
C MET A 1 -70.15 -40.51 14.95
N ARG A 2 -70.20 -39.61 15.93
CA ARG A 2 -69.10 -38.69 16.25
C ARG A 2 -67.75 -39.41 16.52
N LEU A 3 -67.75 -40.45 17.36
CA LEU A 3 -66.54 -41.20 17.71
C LEU A 3 -65.83 -41.83 16.49
N LEU A 4 -66.55 -42.34 15.50
CA LEU A 4 -65.95 -42.88 14.28
C LEU A 4 -65.36 -41.80 13.35
N VAL A 5 -65.98 -40.63 13.33
CA VAL A 5 -65.44 -39.48 12.58
C VAL A 5 -64.14 -38.95 13.22
N ASP A 6 -64.13 -38.88 14.57
CA ASP A 6 -62.95 -38.45 15.32
C ASP A 6 -61.76 -39.42 15.14
N MET A 7 -62.01 -40.75 15.18
CA MET A 7 -61.00 -41.77 14.93
C MET A 7 -60.45 -41.70 13.50
N ARG A 8 -61.28 -41.42 12.50
CA ARG A 8 -60.83 -41.24 11.09
C ARG A 8 -59.99 -40.00 10.93
N ASN A 9 -60.36 -38.89 11.57
CA ASN A 9 -59.59 -37.65 11.57
C ASN A 9 -58.22 -37.86 12.28
N GLN A 10 -58.20 -38.57 13.38
CA GLN A 10 -56.94 -38.94 14.06
C GLN A 10 -56.06 -39.85 13.19
N LEU A 11 -56.64 -40.80 12.47
CA LEU A 11 -55.89 -41.67 11.59
C LEU A 11 -55.27 -40.88 10.44
N ALA A 12 -56.04 -39.99 9.82
CA ALA A 12 -55.59 -39.14 8.74
C ALA A 12 -54.40 -38.21 9.22
N GLU A 13 -54.52 -37.65 10.44
CA GLU A 13 -53.49 -36.84 11.05
C GLU A 13 -52.21 -37.65 11.34
N LEU A 14 -52.33 -38.86 11.95
CA LEU A 14 -51.19 -39.74 12.18
C LEU A 14 -50.53 -40.21 10.88
N GLN A 15 -51.32 -40.51 9.82
CA GLN A 15 -50.77 -40.83 8.48
C GLN A 15 -50.04 -39.66 7.88
N ARG A 16 -50.54 -38.43 8.02
CA ARG A 16 -49.84 -37.21 7.62
C ARG A 16 -48.52 -37.04 8.37
N GLN A 17 -48.56 -37.18 9.72
CA GLN A 17 -47.36 -37.08 10.56
C GLN A 17 -46.34 -38.15 10.17
N PHE A 18 -46.77 -39.39 9.94
CA PHE A 18 -45.91 -40.47 9.50
C PHE A 18 -45.28 -40.22 8.14
N GLY A 19 -46.05 -39.67 7.18
CA GLY A 19 -45.56 -39.35 5.83
C GLY A 19 -44.64 -38.13 5.80
N THR A 20 -44.87 -37.12 6.64
CA THR A 20 -44.06 -35.89 6.70
C THR A 20 -42.89 -35.92 7.68
N GLY A 21 -42.94 -36.83 8.65
CA GLY A 21 -42.00 -36.87 9.78
C GLY A 21 -42.16 -35.71 10.78
N LYS A 22 -43.23 -34.87 10.62
CA LYS A 22 -43.43 -33.66 11.45
C LYS A 22 -44.70 -33.77 12.32
N LYS A 23 -44.62 -33.15 13.51
CA LYS A 23 -45.77 -33.06 14.44
C LYS A 23 -46.95 -32.29 13.80
N ALA A 24 -46.64 -31.19 13.11
CA ALA A 24 -47.64 -30.32 12.50
C ALA A 24 -47.07 -29.61 11.27
N ASP A 25 -47.94 -29.28 10.29
CA ASP A 25 -47.57 -28.51 9.08
C ASP A 25 -47.64 -27.01 9.31
N THR A 26 -48.34 -26.60 10.36
CA THR A 26 -48.50 -25.19 10.73
C THR A 26 -48.02 -24.92 12.13
N TYR A 27 -47.53 -23.73 12.40
CA TYR A 27 -47.13 -23.31 13.74
C TYR A 27 -48.26 -23.36 14.78
N ALA A 28 -49.53 -23.22 14.32
CA ALA A 28 -50.69 -23.33 15.21
C ALA A 28 -50.85 -24.74 15.75
N GLY A 29 -50.48 -25.78 14.99
CA GLY A 29 -50.55 -27.17 15.38
C GLY A 29 -49.42 -27.64 16.29
N MET A 30 -48.35 -26.82 16.48
CA MET A 30 -47.19 -27.16 17.33
C MET A 30 -47.43 -26.90 18.83
N GLY A 31 -48.52 -26.25 19.21
CA GLY A 31 -48.83 -25.97 20.61
C GLY A 31 -47.75 -25.15 21.32
N LEU A 32 -47.28 -25.66 22.49
CA LEU A 32 -46.25 -24.99 23.32
C LEU A 32 -44.86 -24.90 22.65
N ASP A 33 -44.54 -25.82 21.75
CA ASP A 33 -43.25 -25.87 21.01
C ASP A 33 -43.12 -24.80 19.95
N ARG A 34 -44.21 -24.12 19.58
CA ARG A 34 -44.24 -23.08 18.55
C ARG A 34 -43.20 -21.96 18.75
N GLY A 35 -43.13 -21.43 20.00
CA GLY A 35 -42.20 -20.33 20.30
C GLY A 35 -40.75 -20.73 20.11
N LEU A 36 -40.40 -21.95 20.56
CA LEU A 36 -39.07 -22.50 20.43
C LEU A 36 -38.70 -22.74 18.96
N ALA A 37 -39.60 -23.36 18.17
CA ALA A 37 -39.36 -23.63 16.76
C ALA A 37 -39.13 -22.34 15.96
N VAL A 38 -39.92 -21.28 16.17
CA VAL A 38 -39.77 -19.97 15.54
C VAL A 38 -38.44 -19.33 15.95
N GLY A 39 -38.06 -19.37 17.23
CA GLY A 39 -36.78 -18.84 17.75
C GLY A 39 -35.58 -19.54 17.11
N VAL A 40 -35.60 -20.88 17.09
CA VAL A 40 -34.50 -21.68 16.49
C VAL A 40 -34.36 -21.40 14.97
N ARG A 41 -35.46 -21.31 14.24
CA ARG A 41 -35.42 -20.97 12.80
C ARG A 41 -34.88 -19.56 12.56
N GLY A 42 -35.26 -18.59 13.42
CA GLY A 42 -34.69 -17.24 13.39
C GLY A 42 -33.17 -17.22 13.57
N GLN A 43 -32.67 -18.02 14.53
CA GLN A 43 -31.23 -18.17 14.76
C GLN A 43 -30.51 -18.84 13.57
N LEU A 44 -31.11 -19.91 13.02
CA LEU A 44 -30.57 -20.57 11.81
C LEU A 44 -30.49 -19.63 10.60
N SER A 45 -31.52 -18.79 10.40
CA SER A 45 -31.53 -17.78 9.34
C SER A 45 -30.43 -16.72 9.55
N ALA A 46 -30.26 -16.25 10.79
CA ALA A 46 -29.17 -15.31 11.10
C ALA A 46 -27.77 -15.91 10.85
N LEU A 47 -27.55 -17.18 11.26
CA LEU A 47 -26.31 -17.90 10.97
C LEU A 47 -26.07 -18.10 9.48
N SER A 48 -27.11 -18.28 8.67
CA SER A 48 -26.99 -18.34 7.21
C SER A 48 -26.50 -17.00 6.64
N GLY A 49 -27.08 -15.89 7.08
CA GLY A 49 -26.65 -14.54 6.64
C GLY A 49 -25.21 -14.21 7.06
N TYR A 50 -24.78 -14.60 8.26
CA TYR A 50 -23.36 -14.46 8.65
C TYR A 50 -22.45 -15.37 7.81
N GLY A 51 -22.89 -16.59 7.47
CA GLY A 51 -22.14 -17.49 6.59
C GLY A 51 -21.91 -16.92 5.19
N GLU A 52 -22.92 -16.29 4.60
CA GLU A 52 -22.81 -15.60 3.32
C GLU A 52 -21.86 -14.40 3.39
N THR A 53 -21.95 -13.61 4.47
CA THR A 53 -21.02 -12.49 4.72
C THR A 53 -19.59 -12.99 4.84
N ILE A 54 -19.35 -14.05 5.61
CA ILE A 54 -18.03 -14.69 5.76
C ILE A 54 -17.49 -15.17 4.40
N ALA A 55 -18.31 -15.79 3.59
CA ALA A 55 -17.90 -16.27 2.25
C ALA A 55 -17.48 -15.12 1.34
N ASN A 56 -18.27 -14.05 1.29
CA ASN A 56 -17.98 -12.86 0.49
C ASN A 56 -16.70 -12.13 0.95
N VAL A 57 -16.53 -11.94 2.25
CA VAL A 57 -15.32 -11.32 2.81
C VAL A 57 -14.10 -12.20 2.57
N GLY A 58 -14.23 -13.51 2.78
CA GLY A 58 -13.17 -14.48 2.51
C GLY A 58 -12.69 -14.45 1.06
N ALA A 59 -13.62 -14.37 0.08
CA ALA A 59 -13.26 -14.24 -1.33
C ALA A 59 -12.49 -12.93 -1.61
N ARG A 60 -12.93 -11.80 -1.06
CA ARG A 60 -12.23 -10.50 -1.20
C ARG A 60 -10.84 -10.54 -0.57
N LEU A 61 -10.71 -11.07 0.64
CA LEU A 61 -9.43 -11.21 1.32
C LEU A 61 -8.45 -12.08 0.52
N ASN A 62 -8.92 -13.16 -0.09
CA ASN A 62 -8.06 -14.02 -0.90
C ASN A 62 -7.52 -13.29 -2.13
N VAL A 63 -8.36 -12.53 -2.85
CA VAL A 63 -7.91 -11.71 -4.00
C VAL A 63 -6.91 -10.65 -3.54
N THR A 64 -7.21 -9.94 -2.44
CA THR A 64 -6.31 -8.93 -1.88
C THR A 64 -4.95 -9.52 -1.47
N GLN A 65 -4.94 -10.67 -0.79
CA GLN A 65 -3.70 -11.35 -0.39
C GLN A 65 -2.87 -11.81 -1.61
N THR A 66 -3.52 -12.31 -2.64
CA THR A 66 -2.86 -12.68 -3.90
C THR A 66 -2.22 -11.47 -4.55
N ALA A 67 -2.94 -10.34 -4.63
CA ALA A 67 -2.42 -9.09 -5.16
C ALA A 67 -1.21 -8.58 -4.35
N LEU A 68 -1.30 -8.55 -3.01
CA LEU A 68 -0.20 -8.13 -2.14
C LEU A 68 1.05 -9.02 -2.29
N THR A 69 0.86 -10.34 -2.41
CA THR A 69 1.96 -11.29 -2.65
C THR A 69 2.64 -10.98 -3.98
N ARG A 70 1.86 -10.74 -5.03
CA ARG A 70 2.40 -10.43 -6.35
C ARG A 70 3.13 -9.09 -6.37
N MET A 71 2.63 -8.06 -5.67
CA MET A 71 3.32 -6.77 -5.52
C MET A 71 4.69 -6.93 -4.85
N ASP A 72 4.81 -7.79 -3.84
CA ASP A 72 6.10 -8.07 -3.20
C ASP A 72 7.08 -8.78 -4.14
N GLU A 73 6.60 -9.70 -4.99
CA GLU A 73 7.41 -10.34 -6.04
C GLU A 73 7.88 -9.34 -7.10
N ILE A 74 7.00 -8.46 -7.57
CA ILE A 74 7.32 -7.37 -8.51
C ILE A 74 8.46 -6.52 -7.93
N THR A 75 8.33 -6.10 -6.68
CA THR A 75 9.34 -5.30 -6.01
C THR A 75 10.70 -5.98 -5.97
N ARG A 76 10.74 -7.29 -5.67
CA ARG A 76 11.99 -8.07 -5.68
C ARG A 76 12.60 -8.17 -7.09
N THR A 77 11.76 -8.33 -8.11
CA THR A 77 12.19 -8.36 -9.51
C THR A 77 12.86 -7.06 -9.91
N VAL A 78 12.21 -5.91 -9.63
CA VAL A 78 12.77 -4.59 -9.95
C VAL A 78 14.04 -4.31 -9.13
N LYS A 79 14.07 -4.68 -7.85
CA LYS A 79 15.28 -4.58 -7.04
C LYS A 79 16.45 -5.36 -7.66
N THR A 80 16.20 -6.56 -8.14
CA THR A 80 17.22 -7.35 -8.84
C THR A 80 17.68 -6.65 -10.12
N ALA A 81 16.76 -6.10 -10.89
CA ALA A 81 17.05 -5.32 -12.08
C ALA A 81 17.91 -4.08 -11.78
N THR A 82 17.66 -3.36 -10.68
CA THR A 82 18.49 -2.20 -10.30
C THR A 82 19.93 -2.57 -9.95
N LEU A 83 20.16 -3.77 -9.43
CA LEU A 83 21.48 -4.22 -8.96
C LEU A 83 22.32 -4.91 -10.06
N LEU A 84 21.67 -5.62 -10.97
CA LEU A 84 22.34 -6.53 -11.90
C LEU A 84 22.34 -6.05 -13.37
N THR A 85 21.54 -5.04 -13.71
CA THR A 85 21.46 -4.57 -15.11
C THR A 85 22.61 -3.60 -15.42
N PRO A 86 23.41 -3.86 -16.48
CA PRO A 86 24.44 -2.95 -16.90
C PRO A 86 23.86 -1.64 -17.43
N PHE A 87 24.66 -0.57 -17.43
CA PHE A 87 24.30 0.71 -18.01
C PHE A 87 24.46 0.66 -19.53
N GLU A 88 23.43 0.21 -20.21
CA GLU A 88 23.32 0.18 -21.67
C GLU A 88 22.01 0.84 -22.06
N LEU A 89 22.10 1.95 -22.83
CA LEU A 89 20.95 2.74 -23.20
C LEU A 89 20.39 2.30 -24.56
N ASP A 90 19.06 2.23 -24.63
CA ASP A 90 18.34 2.14 -25.91
C ASP A 90 18.17 3.50 -26.58
N ALA A 91 17.47 3.53 -27.72
CA ALA A 91 17.17 4.74 -28.46
C ALA A 91 16.34 5.77 -27.68
N ASN A 92 15.64 5.36 -26.61
CA ASN A 92 14.84 6.22 -25.75
C ASN A 92 15.58 6.68 -24.49
N GLY A 93 16.87 6.36 -24.35
CA GLY A 93 17.66 6.71 -23.19
C GLY A 93 17.32 5.92 -21.94
N GLN A 94 16.86 4.68 -22.09
CA GLN A 94 16.52 3.78 -20.99
C GLN A 94 17.31 2.47 -21.04
N THR A 95 17.64 1.94 -19.88
CA THR A 95 18.22 0.60 -19.72
C THR A 95 17.15 -0.48 -19.75
N ILE A 96 17.55 -1.74 -19.97
CA ILE A 96 16.65 -2.90 -19.86
C ILE A 96 16.02 -2.97 -18.48
N GLY A 97 16.78 -2.68 -17.40
CA GLY A 97 16.26 -2.63 -16.03
C GLY A 97 15.14 -1.61 -15.84
N GLN A 98 15.26 -0.44 -16.46
CA GLN A 98 14.21 0.60 -16.40
C GLN A 98 12.95 0.21 -17.18
N LYS A 99 13.09 -0.47 -18.31
CA LYS A 99 11.94 -1.05 -19.03
C LYS A 99 11.23 -2.12 -18.21
N THR A 100 12.00 -2.98 -17.54
CA THR A 100 11.44 -3.96 -16.60
C THR A 100 10.67 -3.25 -15.49
N ALA A 101 11.22 -2.18 -14.92
CA ALA A 101 10.54 -1.39 -13.89
C ALA A 101 9.25 -0.74 -14.42
N ARG A 102 9.23 -0.24 -15.66
CA ARG A 102 8.01 0.32 -16.26
C ARG A 102 6.90 -0.72 -16.42
N SER A 103 7.23 -1.92 -16.97
CA SER A 103 6.26 -3.02 -17.09
C SER A 103 5.80 -3.54 -15.73
N SER A 104 6.71 -3.58 -14.75
CA SER A 104 6.41 -3.98 -13.37
C SER A 104 5.52 -2.96 -12.65
N LEU A 105 5.71 -1.66 -12.92
CA LEU A 105 4.84 -0.61 -12.39
C LEU A 105 3.44 -0.72 -12.99
N ASP A 106 3.32 -0.95 -14.29
CA ASP A 106 2.04 -1.17 -14.98
C ASP A 106 1.27 -2.33 -14.35
N GLU A 107 1.92 -3.50 -14.20
CA GLU A 107 1.34 -4.65 -13.51
C GLU A 107 0.94 -4.33 -12.06
N MET A 108 1.74 -3.55 -11.34
CA MET A 108 1.40 -3.14 -9.97
C MET A 108 0.16 -2.25 -9.90
N LEU A 109 0.00 -1.31 -10.83
CA LEU A 109 -1.18 -0.44 -10.93
C LEU A 109 -2.43 -1.25 -11.30
N ASP A 110 -2.31 -2.24 -12.20
CA ASP A 110 -3.40 -3.17 -12.53
C ASP A 110 -3.83 -3.99 -11.30
N LEU A 111 -2.88 -4.48 -10.50
CA LEU A 111 -3.17 -5.18 -9.25
C LEU A 111 -3.88 -4.28 -8.23
N LEU A 112 -3.52 -2.99 -8.16
CA LEU A 112 -4.18 -2.01 -7.29
C LEU A 112 -5.61 -1.70 -7.77
N ASN A 113 -5.89 -1.85 -9.06
CA ASN A 113 -7.23 -1.72 -9.63
C ASN A 113 -7.99 -3.05 -9.69
N SER A 114 -7.52 -4.12 -9.00
CA SER A 114 -8.21 -5.40 -8.97
C SER A 114 -9.58 -5.31 -8.27
N GLN A 115 -10.51 -6.11 -8.77
CA GLN A 115 -11.90 -6.15 -8.31
C GLN A 115 -12.28 -7.54 -7.75
N ALA A 116 -13.24 -7.55 -6.85
CA ALA A 116 -13.96 -8.75 -6.44
C ALA A 116 -15.47 -8.51 -6.61
N GLY A 117 -16.02 -9.08 -7.66
CA GLY A 117 -17.34 -8.70 -8.19
C GLY A 117 -17.27 -7.33 -8.86
N ASP A 118 -18.12 -6.41 -8.42
CA ASP A 118 -18.23 -5.03 -8.88
C ASP A 118 -17.49 -4.01 -7.99
N ARG A 119 -16.64 -4.46 -7.08
CA ARG A 119 -15.97 -3.61 -6.08
C ARG A 119 -14.46 -3.61 -6.25
N TYR A 120 -13.87 -2.44 -6.38
CA TYR A 120 -12.43 -2.26 -6.28
C TYR A 120 -11.95 -2.49 -4.84
N LEU A 121 -10.83 -3.22 -4.70
CA LEU A 121 -10.36 -3.70 -3.38
C LEU A 121 -9.44 -2.73 -2.67
N PHE A 122 -8.76 -1.85 -3.41
CA PHE A 122 -7.76 -0.93 -2.88
C PHE A 122 -8.21 0.54 -2.88
N SER A 123 -9.50 0.80 -3.16
CA SER A 123 -10.07 2.15 -3.21
C SER A 123 -10.65 2.64 -1.87
N GLY A 124 -10.51 1.87 -0.80
CA GLY A 124 -11.17 2.18 0.47
C GLY A 124 -12.69 2.06 0.38
N ARG A 125 -13.45 3.11 0.77
CA ARG A 125 -14.92 3.15 0.66
C ARG A 125 -15.42 3.53 -0.74
N ALA A 126 -14.55 4.10 -1.59
CA ALA A 126 -14.88 4.47 -2.97
C ALA A 126 -14.82 3.25 -3.91
N VAL A 127 -15.62 2.24 -3.60
CA VAL A 127 -15.53 0.89 -4.19
C VAL A 127 -15.97 0.77 -5.64
N ASP A 128 -16.61 1.79 -6.19
CA ASP A 128 -17.17 1.90 -7.53
C ASP A 128 -16.22 2.57 -8.53
N GLN A 129 -15.07 3.03 -8.09
CA GLN A 129 -14.05 3.67 -8.91
C GLN A 129 -12.66 3.05 -8.72
N PRO A 130 -11.78 3.10 -9.74
CA PRO A 130 -10.42 2.60 -9.64
C PRO A 130 -9.66 3.23 -8.47
N ALA A 131 -8.76 2.46 -7.85
CA ALA A 131 -7.94 2.96 -6.76
C ALA A 131 -6.83 3.91 -7.26
N VAL A 132 -6.34 3.69 -8.47
CA VAL A 132 -5.22 4.43 -9.05
C VAL A 132 -5.49 4.76 -10.52
N ASP A 133 -4.89 5.85 -11.00
CA ASP A 133 -4.93 6.27 -12.41
C ASP A 133 -4.04 5.35 -13.27
N THR A 134 -4.11 5.50 -14.59
CA THR A 134 -3.32 4.71 -15.55
C THR A 134 -1.85 5.10 -15.53
N LEU A 135 -0.97 4.15 -15.90
CA LEU A 135 0.47 4.38 -15.95
C LEU A 135 0.85 5.62 -16.75
N ASP A 136 0.26 5.78 -17.95
CA ASP A 136 0.61 6.89 -18.85
C ASP A 136 0.17 8.24 -18.28
N HIS A 137 -1.01 8.34 -17.66
CA HIS A 137 -1.42 9.57 -16.97
C HIS A 137 -0.52 9.88 -15.78
N ILE A 138 -0.18 8.87 -14.97
CA ILE A 138 0.70 9.06 -13.80
C ILE A 138 2.08 9.55 -14.24
N LEU A 139 2.68 8.93 -15.27
CA LEU A 139 4.04 9.26 -15.70
C LEU A 139 4.10 10.50 -16.59
N ASP A 140 3.26 10.58 -17.60
CA ASP A 140 3.36 11.57 -18.69
C ASP A 140 2.35 12.71 -18.55
N GLY A 141 1.31 12.55 -17.74
CA GLY A 141 0.20 13.50 -17.65
C GLY A 141 -0.78 13.39 -18.82
N ASP A 142 -1.69 14.36 -18.95
CA ASP A 142 -2.71 14.42 -20.01
C ASP A 142 -2.62 15.69 -20.87
N GLY A 143 -1.49 16.39 -20.79
CA GLY A 143 -1.23 17.64 -21.51
C GLY A 143 -1.75 18.89 -20.77
N ALA A 144 -2.84 18.81 -20.01
CA ALA A 144 -3.32 19.89 -19.14
C ALA A 144 -2.76 19.74 -17.72
N ARG A 145 -2.66 18.51 -17.24
CA ARG A 145 -2.16 18.16 -15.90
C ARG A 145 -0.78 17.53 -16.02
N ALA A 146 0.13 18.00 -15.17
CA ALA A 146 1.50 17.47 -15.10
C ALA A 146 1.50 16.05 -14.53
N GLY A 147 2.17 15.13 -15.22
CA GLY A 147 2.54 13.83 -14.71
C GLY A 147 3.87 13.87 -13.93
N PHE A 148 4.26 12.72 -13.40
CA PHE A 148 5.45 12.58 -12.57
C PHE A 148 6.75 13.02 -13.28
N LYS A 149 6.92 12.72 -14.58
CA LYS A 149 8.11 13.13 -15.34
C LYS A 149 8.29 14.66 -15.39
N GLN A 150 7.19 15.40 -15.50
CA GLN A 150 7.24 16.86 -15.45
C GLN A 150 7.63 17.35 -14.05
N VAL A 151 7.03 16.81 -12.99
CA VAL A 151 7.37 17.16 -11.60
C VAL A 151 8.85 16.85 -11.30
N LEU A 152 9.35 15.72 -11.80
CA LEU A 152 10.75 15.33 -11.71
C LEU A 152 11.68 16.33 -12.42
N ALA A 153 11.32 16.77 -13.63
CA ALA A 153 12.10 17.74 -14.39
C ALA A 153 12.14 19.11 -13.69
N GLU A 154 11.01 19.60 -13.19
CA GLU A 154 10.92 20.84 -12.41
C GLU A 154 11.79 20.79 -11.15
N ARG A 155 11.70 19.69 -10.41
CA ARG A 155 12.48 19.48 -9.19
C ARG A 155 13.98 19.39 -9.49
N SER A 156 14.37 18.68 -10.54
CA SER A 156 15.77 18.56 -10.95
C SER A 156 16.38 19.92 -11.33
N GLN A 157 15.63 20.76 -12.03
CA GLN A 157 16.07 22.12 -12.37
C GLN A 157 16.21 23.00 -11.12
N ALA A 158 15.21 22.93 -10.21
CA ALA A 158 15.24 23.72 -8.98
C ALA A 158 16.40 23.32 -8.05
N ASP A 159 16.67 22.02 -7.93
CA ASP A 159 17.75 21.50 -7.09
C ASP A 159 19.14 21.80 -7.69
N LEU A 160 19.29 21.72 -9.03
CA LEU A 160 20.55 22.03 -9.71
C LEU A 160 20.90 23.52 -9.60
N GLY A 161 19.87 24.38 -9.72
CA GLY A 161 20.03 25.84 -9.74
C GLY A 161 20.68 26.38 -11.01
N ALA A 162 20.55 27.68 -11.26
CA ALA A 162 21.09 28.35 -12.45
C ALA A 162 22.65 28.25 -12.56
N GLY A 163 23.34 28.18 -11.42
CA GLY A 163 24.79 28.02 -11.36
C GLY A 163 25.30 26.60 -11.61
N GLY A 164 24.44 25.59 -11.66
CA GLY A 164 24.84 24.19 -11.84
C GLY A 164 25.60 23.57 -10.65
N LEU A 165 25.64 24.25 -9.51
CA LEU A 165 26.34 23.84 -8.29
C LEU A 165 25.39 23.35 -7.18
N GLY A 166 24.17 22.95 -7.53
CA GLY A 166 23.22 22.44 -6.56
C GLY A 166 22.79 23.48 -5.53
N ARG A 167 22.52 24.72 -5.96
CA ARG A 167 22.10 25.85 -5.10
C ARG A 167 23.17 26.29 -4.09
N LEU A 168 24.44 26.01 -4.42
CA LEU A 168 25.60 26.52 -3.66
C LEU A 168 26.29 27.65 -4.41
N VAL A 169 26.88 28.57 -3.65
CA VAL A 169 27.72 29.65 -4.13
C VAL A 169 29.13 29.39 -3.62
N ILE A 170 30.10 29.29 -4.54
CA ILE A 170 31.52 29.12 -4.22
C ILE A 170 32.27 30.32 -4.82
N PRO A 171 32.40 31.41 -4.09
CA PRO A 171 33.09 32.62 -4.58
C PRO A 171 34.57 32.37 -4.82
N ALA A 172 35.22 33.26 -5.56
CA ALA A 172 36.67 33.27 -5.71
C ALA A 172 37.35 33.32 -4.30
N ALA A 173 38.48 32.62 -4.15
CA ALA A 173 39.19 32.58 -2.91
C ALA A 173 39.57 34.01 -2.43
N ALA A 174 39.28 34.32 -1.17
CA ALA A 174 39.61 35.59 -0.54
C ALA A 174 40.93 35.48 0.25
N GLY A 175 42.06 35.73 -0.45
CA GLY A 175 43.38 35.50 0.10
C GLY A 175 43.61 33.99 0.33
N THR A 176 43.72 33.56 1.58
CA THR A 176 43.91 32.16 1.98
C THR A 176 42.59 31.42 2.28
N VAL A 177 41.45 32.13 2.21
CA VAL A 177 40.14 31.60 2.61
C VAL A 177 39.34 31.09 1.38
N VAL A 178 38.88 29.85 1.45
CA VAL A 178 37.91 29.24 0.52
C VAL A 178 36.62 29.07 1.26
N SER A 179 35.49 29.55 0.67
CA SER A 179 34.16 29.48 1.27
C SER A 179 33.16 28.87 0.36
N VAL A 180 32.11 28.29 0.93
CA VAL A 180 30.89 27.81 0.25
C VAL A 180 29.69 28.23 1.08
N ALA A 181 28.64 28.72 0.41
CA ALA A 181 27.40 29.13 1.06
C ALA A 181 26.19 28.58 0.31
N GLU A 182 25.07 28.42 1.01
CA GLU A 182 23.80 28.19 0.36
C GLU A 182 23.34 29.46 -0.37
N GLU A 183 22.69 29.30 -1.52
CA GLU A 183 22.26 30.45 -2.34
C GLU A 183 21.14 31.24 -1.67
N VAL A 184 20.15 30.54 -1.09
CA VAL A 184 18.97 31.14 -0.48
C VAL A 184 18.67 30.47 0.87
N ALA A 185 18.54 31.28 1.91
CA ALA A 185 18.20 30.80 3.25
C ALA A 185 16.80 30.14 3.24
N GLY A 186 16.72 28.96 3.86
CA GLY A 186 15.45 28.22 4.02
C GLY A 186 14.85 27.65 2.73
N SER A 187 15.53 27.74 1.58
CA SER A 187 15.07 27.07 0.35
C SER A 187 15.02 25.56 0.54
N PRO A 188 13.99 24.86 0.03
CA PRO A 188 13.90 23.39 0.10
C PRO A 188 14.74 22.68 -0.96
N PHE A 189 15.45 23.42 -1.80
CA PHE A 189 16.16 22.90 -2.96
C PHE A 189 17.67 22.83 -2.77
N GLY A 190 18.28 21.91 -3.53
CA GLY A 190 19.72 21.73 -3.63
C GLY A 190 20.38 21.14 -2.40
N PHE A 191 21.68 21.28 -2.33
CA PHE A 191 22.47 20.87 -1.18
C PHE A 191 22.19 21.74 0.04
N LYS A 192 22.25 21.11 1.22
CA LYS A 192 22.33 21.79 2.51
C LYS A 192 23.69 21.55 3.13
N LEU A 193 24.29 22.58 3.69
CA LEU A 193 25.59 22.46 4.35
C LEU A 193 25.45 21.67 5.66
N ALA A 194 26.20 20.56 5.80
CA ALA A 194 26.15 19.70 6.97
C ALA A 194 27.40 19.82 7.86
N GLY A 195 28.57 20.08 7.27
CA GLY A 195 29.81 20.22 8.05
C GLY A 195 31.05 20.36 7.20
N ILE A 196 32.14 20.79 7.85
CA ILE A 196 33.46 20.86 7.26
C ILE A 196 34.51 20.33 8.26
N SER A 197 35.51 19.60 7.76
CA SER A 197 36.67 19.18 8.54
C SER A 197 37.93 19.24 7.70
N SER A 198 39.08 19.52 8.31
CA SER A 198 40.36 19.66 7.61
C SER A 198 41.48 19.00 8.41
N SER A 199 42.39 18.33 7.71
CA SER A 199 43.70 17.90 8.22
C SER A 199 44.86 18.73 7.65
N LEU A 200 44.53 19.78 6.82
CA LEU A 200 45.54 20.62 6.21
C LEU A 200 46.33 21.37 7.27
N THR A 201 47.66 21.29 7.21
CA THR A 201 48.55 21.96 8.15
C THR A 201 48.30 23.47 8.17
N GLY A 202 48.15 24.03 9.38
CA GLY A 202 47.91 25.47 9.59
C GLY A 202 46.51 25.96 9.25
N SER A 203 45.63 25.10 8.75
CA SER A 203 44.26 25.51 8.38
C SER A 203 43.32 25.64 9.59
N THR A 204 42.35 26.52 9.45
CA THR A 204 41.18 26.63 10.34
C THR A 204 39.90 26.51 9.57
N VAL A 205 38.88 25.81 10.10
CA VAL A 205 37.58 25.65 9.51
C VAL A 205 36.52 26.38 10.32
N THR A 206 35.50 26.93 9.62
CA THR A 206 34.40 27.65 10.26
C THR A 206 33.06 27.22 9.61
N GLY A 207 32.02 27.07 10.43
CA GLY A 207 30.66 26.77 9.97
C GLY A 207 30.36 25.27 9.94
N PRO A 208 29.14 24.88 9.39
CA PRO A 208 28.15 25.79 8.78
C PRO A 208 27.51 26.74 9.81
N ALA A 209 27.36 28.02 9.45
CA ALA A 209 26.72 29.05 10.26
C ALA A 209 26.15 30.18 9.38
N GLY A 210 25.25 30.97 9.95
CA GLY A 210 24.63 32.12 9.24
C GLY A 210 23.29 31.78 8.55
N SER A 211 22.74 32.78 7.84
CA SER A 211 21.50 32.67 7.08
C SER A 211 21.59 33.60 5.85
N PRO A 212 21.82 33.06 4.64
CA PRO A 212 22.04 31.64 4.31
C PRO A 212 23.25 31.05 5.03
N ALA A 213 23.22 29.71 5.24
CA ALA A 213 24.31 29.00 5.87
C ALA A 213 25.58 29.07 5.01
N ALA A 214 26.74 29.24 5.65
CA ALA A 214 28.02 29.24 4.98
C ALA A 214 29.09 28.49 5.84
N MET A 215 30.08 27.93 5.15
CA MET A 215 31.25 27.32 5.77
C MET A 215 32.52 27.68 5.00
N SER A 216 33.68 27.68 5.67
CA SER A 216 34.93 28.05 5.02
C SER A 216 36.12 27.30 5.64
N VAL A 217 37.20 27.24 4.85
CA VAL A 217 38.52 26.82 5.29
C VAL A 217 39.52 27.97 5.01
N ASP A 218 40.26 28.39 6.01
CA ASP A 218 41.39 29.30 5.89
C ASP A 218 42.66 28.48 5.96
N LEU A 219 43.50 28.54 4.93
CA LEU A 219 44.78 27.82 4.88
C LEU A 219 45.87 28.43 5.79
N GLY A 220 45.64 29.66 6.29
CA GLY A 220 46.59 30.36 7.13
C GLY A 220 47.88 30.76 6.41
N ALA A 221 49.00 30.74 7.15
CA ALA A 221 50.28 31.20 6.65
C ALA A 221 51.18 30.10 6.07
N THR A 222 50.85 28.82 6.27
CA THR A 222 51.66 27.67 5.86
C THR A 222 50.90 26.81 4.83
N ASN A 223 51.57 26.50 3.71
CA ASN A 223 50.99 25.58 2.74
C ASN A 223 50.79 24.19 3.36
N PRO A 224 49.68 23.46 2.95
CA PRO A 224 49.50 22.09 3.38
C PRO A 224 50.57 21.17 2.81
N ASN A 225 50.73 19.99 3.44
CA ASN A 225 51.61 18.95 2.94
C ASN A 225 50.84 18.05 1.92
N PRO A 226 51.56 17.44 0.98
CA PRO A 226 50.91 16.45 0.07
C PRO A 226 50.28 15.30 0.86
N GLY A 227 49.05 14.91 0.44
CA GLY A 227 48.25 13.86 1.08
C GLY A 227 47.31 14.36 2.20
N GLU A 228 47.45 15.59 2.65
CA GLU A 228 46.53 16.20 3.62
C GLU A 228 45.17 16.51 2.92
N THR A 229 44.09 16.51 3.69
CA THR A 229 42.72 16.58 3.12
C THR A 229 41.86 17.63 3.77
N VAL A 230 40.89 18.14 3.00
CA VAL A 230 39.74 18.88 3.50
C VAL A 230 38.48 18.22 3.03
N ARG A 231 37.49 18.07 3.92
CA ARG A 231 36.22 17.42 3.64
C ARG A 231 35.05 18.36 3.87
N PHE A 232 34.19 18.48 2.87
CA PHE A 232 32.93 19.21 2.89
C PHE A 232 31.79 18.20 2.89
N SER A 233 30.87 18.33 3.83
CA SER A 233 29.71 17.41 4.00
C SER A 233 28.42 18.16 3.69
N PHE A 234 27.53 17.50 2.96
CA PHE A 234 26.25 18.04 2.51
C PHE A 234 25.12 17.07 2.81
N THR A 235 23.92 17.62 3.01
CA THR A 235 22.66 16.86 3.00
C THR A 235 21.95 17.11 1.68
N LEU A 236 21.46 16.06 1.06
CA LEU A 236 20.75 16.07 -0.23
C LEU A 236 19.22 16.18 -0.03
N PRO A 237 18.44 16.50 -1.08
CA PRO A 237 16.99 16.66 -0.99
C PRO A 237 16.22 15.40 -0.53
N ASP A 238 16.77 14.21 -0.71
CA ASP A 238 16.23 12.93 -0.22
C ASP A 238 16.59 12.63 1.25
N GLY A 239 17.28 13.57 1.93
CA GLY A 239 17.79 13.42 3.30
C GLY A 239 19.10 12.63 3.42
N SER A 240 19.63 12.08 2.33
CA SER A 240 20.90 11.36 2.33
C SER A 240 22.09 12.33 2.45
N GLY A 241 23.22 11.84 3.00
CA GLY A 241 24.46 12.60 3.09
C GLY A 241 25.38 12.39 1.89
N ALA A 242 26.09 13.45 1.49
CA ALA A 242 27.18 13.38 0.53
C ALA A 242 28.40 14.14 1.00
N ASN A 243 29.59 13.76 0.52
CA ASN A 243 30.83 14.36 0.93
C ASN A 243 31.73 14.62 -0.28
N VAL A 244 32.41 15.76 -0.29
CA VAL A 244 33.54 16.07 -1.15
C VAL A 244 34.79 16.08 -0.26
N THR A 245 35.74 15.19 -0.55
CA THR A 245 37.05 15.19 0.13
C THR A 245 38.12 15.54 -0.88
N LEU A 246 38.81 16.63 -0.68
CA LEU A 246 39.86 17.14 -1.57
C LEU A 246 41.24 16.92 -0.92
N THR A 247 42.17 16.36 -1.71
CA THR A 247 43.53 16.00 -1.25
C THR A 247 44.54 16.93 -1.85
N ALA A 248 45.44 17.49 -1.03
CA ALA A 248 46.57 18.31 -1.44
C ALA A 248 47.62 17.46 -2.18
N THR A 249 48.12 17.93 -3.34
CA THR A 249 49.14 17.23 -4.12
C THR A 249 50.18 18.22 -4.68
N ASN A 250 51.41 17.74 -4.90
CA ASN A 250 52.43 18.49 -5.62
C ASN A 250 52.34 18.31 -7.15
N SER A 251 51.44 17.47 -7.64
CA SER A 251 51.24 17.23 -9.07
C SER A 251 50.80 18.53 -9.76
N PRO A 252 51.44 18.96 -10.86
CA PRO A 252 50.95 20.07 -11.68
C PRO A 252 49.65 19.74 -12.43
N THR A 253 49.34 18.45 -12.56
CA THR A 253 48.07 17.93 -13.15
C THR A 253 47.38 17.09 -12.08
N PRO A 254 46.57 17.73 -11.18
CA PRO A 254 45.91 17.02 -10.11
C PRO A 254 44.84 16.03 -10.69
N GLY A 255 44.68 14.90 -10.02
CA GLY A 255 43.62 13.95 -10.34
C GLY A 255 42.26 14.43 -9.85
N PRO A 256 41.20 13.63 -10.08
CA PRO A 256 39.89 13.90 -9.52
C PRO A 256 39.97 14.05 -7.97
N ASN A 257 39.28 15.06 -7.44
CA ASN A 257 39.30 15.37 -6.00
C ASN A 257 40.71 15.69 -5.40
N GLU A 258 41.62 16.17 -6.24
CA GLU A 258 42.94 16.70 -5.81
C GLU A 258 43.06 18.19 -6.13
N PHE A 259 43.87 18.89 -5.38
CA PHE A 259 44.27 20.27 -5.66
C PHE A 259 45.78 20.44 -5.55
N THR A 260 46.37 21.16 -6.49
CA THR A 260 47.83 21.43 -6.52
C THR A 260 48.21 22.44 -5.43
N ILE A 261 49.22 22.12 -4.65
CA ILE A 261 49.86 23.05 -3.71
C ILE A 261 50.59 24.13 -4.53
N GLY A 262 50.17 25.39 -4.37
CA GLY A 262 50.75 26.54 -5.07
C GLY A 262 52.02 27.06 -4.39
N ALA A 263 52.65 28.02 -5.06
CA ALA A 263 53.85 28.69 -4.53
C ALA A 263 53.59 29.50 -3.24
N SER A 264 52.33 29.80 -2.94
CA SER A 264 51.88 30.46 -1.70
C SER A 264 50.52 29.88 -1.25
N THR A 265 50.18 30.11 0.01
CA THR A 265 48.87 29.71 0.53
C THR A 265 47.69 30.34 -0.23
N ALA A 266 47.83 31.57 -0.68
CA ALA A 266 46.82 32.21 -1.51
C ALA A 266 46.67 31.51 -2.90
N ALA A 267 47.80 31.13 -3.54
CA ALA A 267 47.74 30.34 -4.78
C ALA A 267 47.15 28.94 -4.56
N THR A 268 47.49 28.32 -3.44
CA THR A 268 46.89 27.04 -3.03
C THR A 268 45.38 27.18 -2.79
N ALA A 269 44.88 28.25 -2.18
CA ALA A 269 43.49 28.53 -1.96
C ALA A 269 42.72 28.68 -3.28
N VAL A 270 43.30 29.32 -4.31
CA VAL A 270 42.69 29.38 -5.66
C VAL A 270 42.55 27.99 -6.27
N ASN A 271 43.58 27.15 -6.18
CA ASN A 271 43.54 25.77 -6.66
C ASN A 271 42.51 24.93 -5.92
N LEU A 272 42.44 25.06 -4.59
CA LEU A 272 41.45 24.39 -3.77
C LEU A 272 40.03 24.83 -4.12
N GLN A 273 39.80 26.13 -4.31
CA GLN A 273 38.49 26.68 -4.76
C GLN A 273 38.06 26.10 -6.08
N ALA A 274 38.96 26.03 -7.07
CA ALA A 274 38.66 25.45 -8.37
C ALA A 274 38.35 23.96 -8.26
N ALA A 275 39.13 23.20 -7.50
CA ALA A 275 38.87 21.78 -7.23
C ALA A 275 37.55 21.56 -6.51
N LEU A 276 37.17 22.38 -5.53
CA LEU A 276 35.90 22.34 -4.83
C LEU A 276 34.74 22.61 -5.78
N SER A 277 34.84 23.63 -6.63
CA SER A 277 33.79 23.95 -7.63
C SER A 277 33.58 22.80 -8.61
N ASN A 278 34.63 22.17 -9.10
CA ASN A 278 34.57 21.03 -10.01
C ASN A 278 33.90 19.81 -9.31
N ALA A 279 34.35 19.47 -8.11
CA ALA A 279 33.83 18.32 -7.36
C ALA A 279 32.36 18.50 -6.93
N VAL A 280 31.98 19.72 -6.50
CA VAL A 280 30.57 20.05 -6.19
C VAL A 280 29.73 20.01 -7.46
N GLY A 281 30.22 20.51 -8.59
CA GLY A 281 29.53 20.46 -9.88
C GLY A 281 29.30 19.01 -10.36
N GLU A 282 30.29 18.12 -10.20
CA GLU A 282 30.12 16.69 -10.51
C GLU A 282 29.11 16.03 -9.56
N LEU A 283 29.20 16.31 -8.25
CA LEU A 283 28.23 15.82 -7.27
C LEU A 283 26.81 16.32 -7.56
N ALA A 284 26.67 17.56 -8.04
CA ALA A 284 25.38 18.13 -8.41
C ALA A 284 24.77 17.44 -9.66
N ARG A 285 25.61 17.14 -10.64
CA ARG A 285 25.15 16.43 -11.85
C ARG A 285 24.89 14.94 -11.61
N THR A 286 25.42 14.32 -10.59
CA THR A 286 25.29 12.88 -10.32
C THR A 286 24.41 12.60 -9.08
N SER A 287 24.96 12.68 -7.91
CA SER A 287 24.29 12.33 -6.64
C SER A 287 23.08 13.21 -6.35
N LEU A 288 23.18 14.54 -6.60
CA LEU A 288 22.05 15.44 -6.40
C LEU A 288 20.91 15.13 -7.40
N ALA A 289 21.23 14.88 -8.67
CA ALA A 289 20.22 14.53 -9.66
C ALA A 289 19.42 13.27 -9.27
N ALA A 290 20.11 12.25 -8.72
CA ALA A 290 19.46 11.04 -8.21
C ALA A 290 18.61 11.32 -6.96
N ALA A 291 19.10 12.13 -6.02
CA ALA A 291 18.38 12.54 -4.82
C ALA A 291 17.14 13.39 -5.17
N SER A 292 17.26 14.29 -6.14
CA SER A 292 16.14 15.10 -6.67
C SER A 292 15.02 14.22 -7.21
N ALA A 293 15.34 13.12 -7.90
CA ALA A 293 14.33 12.19 -8.40
C ALA A 293 13.55 11.50 -7.27
N ILE A 294 14.23 11.10 -6.20
CA ILE A 294 13.58 10.54 -5.00
C ILE A 294 12.72 11.60 -4.30
N ALA A 295 13.24 12.83 -4.13
CA ALA A 295 12.49 13.92 -3.52
C ALA A 295 11.23 14.28 -4.33
N ALA A 296 11.34 14.35 -5.66
CA ALA A 296 10.21 14.57 -6.56
C ALA A 296 9.14 13.47 -6.43
N SER A 297 9.56 12.21 -6.24
CA SER A 297 8.60 11.12 -6.03
C SER A 297 7.85 11.24 -4.70
N ASN A 298 8.51 11.68 -3.64
CA ASN A 298 7.84 11.97 -2.38
C ASN A 298 6.84 13.13 -2.52
N ASP A 299 7.18 14.18 -3.26
CA ASP A 299 6.31 15.33 -3.52
C ASP A 299 5.07 14.95 -4.36
N PHE A 300 5.19 13.96 -5.27
CA PHE A 300 4.13 13.55 -6.17
C PHE A 300 3.25 12.42 -5.62
N PHE A 301 3.84 11.40 -4.99
CA PHE A 301 3.11 10.19 -4.56
C PHE A 301 2.60 10.26 -3.11
N ASN A 302 3.19 11.10 -2.25
CA ASN A 302 2.74 11.24 -0.86
C ASN A 302 1.54 12.19 -0.76
N VAL A 303 0.39 11.72 -1.25
CA VAL A 303 -0.83 12.51 -1.38
C VAL A 303 -1.95 11.96 -0.50
N ASP A 304 -2.65 12.86 0.14
CA ASP A 304 -3.92 12.67 0.83
C ASP A 304 -4.68 14.02 0.85
N ASP A 305 -5.83 14.11 1.49
CA ASP A 305 -6.63 15.35 1.55
C ASP A 305 -5.89 16.53 2.16
N ALA A 306 -4.97 16.28 3.10
CA ALA A 306 -4.18 17.31 3.76
C ALA A 306 -2.88 17.63 3.00
N ASN A 307 -2.43 16.71 2.16
CA ASN A 307 -1.16 16.76 1.45
C ASN A 307 -1.37 16.54 -0.05
N PRO A 308 -1.78 17.57 -0.82
CA PRO A 308 -1.84 17.48 -2.27
C PRO A 308 -0.45 17.30 -2.89
N PRO A 309 -0.35 16.84 -4.17
CA PRO A 309 0.93 16.79 -4.87
C PRO A 309 1.63 18.14 -4.81
N ARG A 310 2.96 18.14 -4.60
CA ARG A 310 3.73 19.37 -4.50
C ARG A 310 4.46 19.64 -5.80
N ARG A 311 4.45 20.89 -6.24
CA ARG A 311 5.10 21.38 -7.45
C ARG A 311 6.15 22.43 -7.08
N VAL A 312 7.16 22.58 -7.94
CA VAL A 312 8.09 23.69 -7.83
C VAL A 312 7.39 24.98 -8.28
N SER A 313 7.55 26.06 -7.50
CA SER A 313 7.04 27.37 -7.89
C SER A 313 7.83 27.91 -9.11
N GLY A 314 7.18 28.07 -10.25
CA GLY A 314 7.85 28.50 -11.48
C GLY A 314 6.92 28.48 -12.69
N PRO A 315 7.42 28.68 -13.93
CA PRO A 315 8.79 28.95 -14.33
C PRO A 315 9.25 30.39 -14.02
N PRO A 316 10.60 30.64 -13.94
CA PRO A 316 11.71 29.71 -14.12
C PRO A 316 11.95 28.85 -12.88
N PHE A 317 12.26 27.55 -13.09
CA PHE A 317 12.40 26.58 -11.98
C PHE A 317 13.79 26.61 -11.32
N ASP A 318 14.84 26.93 -12.09
CA ASP A 318 16.23 27.00 -11.62
C ASP A 318 16.48 28.12 -10.59
N THR A 319 15.59 29.10 -10.49
CA THR A 319 15.60 30.16 -9.48
C THR A 319 14.50 30.03 -8.43
N ALA A 320 13.72 28.97 -8.49
CA ALA A 320 12.64 28.73 -7.53
C ALA A 320 13.15 28.65 -6.08
N THR A 321 12.35 29.13 -5.13
CA THR A 321 12.68 29.14 -3.71
C THR A 321 11.66 28.42 -2.83
N ALA A 322 10.53 27.95 -3.41
CA ALA A 322 9.44 27.33 -2.67
C ALA A 322 8.78 26.19 -3.47
N LEU A 323 8.20 25.26 -2.73
CA LEU A 323 7.22 24.30 -3.22
C LEU A 323 5.82 24.87 -3.02
N VAL A 324 4.93 24.64 -3.99
CA VAL A 324 3.52 25.03 -3.96
C VAL A 324 2.65 23.77 -4.03
N ALA A 325 1.44 23.83 -3.49
CA ALA A 325 0.47 22.75 -3.65
C ALA A 325 -0.03 22.69 -5.09
N GLY A 326 0.06 21.52 -5.71
CA GLY A 326 -0.61 21.22 -6.96
C GLY A 326 -2.12 21.10 -6.75
N THR A 327 -2.86 21.29 -7.85
CA THR A 327 -4.32 21.16 -7.85
C THR A 327 -4.75 20.05 -8.81
N PRO A 328 -5.96 19.50 -8.65
CA PRO A 328 -6.49 18.53 -9.61
C PRO A 328 -6.61 19.06 -11.05
N ALA A 329 -6.51 20.38 -11.24
CA ALA A 329 -6.55 21.02 -12.58
C ALA A 329 -5.17 21.09 -13.26
N ASP A 330 -4.09 21.08 -12.49
CA ASP A 330 -2.72 21.26 -13.00
C ASP A 330 -1.80 20.05 -12.80
N THR A 331 -2.18 19.12 -11.91
CA THR A 331 -1.34 17.98 -11.55
C THR A 331 -2.18 16.70 -11.47
N VAL A 332 -1.70 15.64 -12.06
CA VAL A 332 -2.31 14.30 -11.94
C VAL A 332 -2.19 13.82 -10.51
N THR A 333 -3.29 13.31 -9.96
CA THR A 333 -3.30 12.61 -8.67
C THR A 333 -3.30 11.11 -8.96
N TRP A 334 -2.24 10.41 -8.57
CA TRP A 334 -2.08 8.99 -8.87
C TRP A 334 -3.09 8.09 -8.15
N TYR A 335 -3.45 8.43 -6.90
CA TYR A 335 -4.46 7.74 -6.10
C TYR A 335 -5.82 8.42 -6.29
N THR A 336 -6.80 7.67 -6.75
CA THR A 336 -8.15 8.13 -7.09
C THR A 336 -9.23 7.53 -6.19
N GLY A 337 -8.83 6.72 -5.21
CA GLY A 337 -9.74 6.09 -4.25
C GLY A 337 -10.25 7.06 -3.18
N GLU A 338 -10.69 6.50 -2.05
CA GLU A 338 -11.24 7.28 -0.92
C GLU A 338 -10.26 8.31 -0.41
N ALA A 339 -10.70 9.56 -0.37
CA ALA A 339 -10.05 10.65 0.35
C ALA A 339 -10.30 10.50 1.87
N GLY A 340 -9.33 10.89 2.69
CA GLY A 340 -9.44 10.89 4.15
C GLY A 340 -8.31 10.19 4.89
N SER A 341 -8.21 10.52 6.18
CA SER A 341 -7.12 10.08 7.09
C SER A 341 -7.50 8.88 7.97
N ASP A 342 -8.69 8.30 7.82
CA ASP A 342 -9.11 7.12 8.58
C ASP A 342 -8.13 5.95 8.39
N PRO A 343 -7.91 5.10 9.40
CA PRO A 343 -7.10 3.91 9.23
C PRO A 343 -7.63 3.02 8.10
N ALA A 344 -6.76 2.55 7.20
CA ALA A 344 -7.15 1.80 6.01
C ALA A 344 -8.02 0.57 6.35
N ARG A 345 -7.71 -0.14 7.46
CA ARG A 345 -8.51 -1.30 7.89
C ARG A 345 -9.97 -0.95 8.15
N SER A 346 -10.27 0.27 8.64
CA SER A 346 -11.63 0.73 8.96
C SER A 346 -12.50 1.06 7.73
N THR A 347 -11.92 1.12 6.55
CA THR A 347 -12.61 1.47 5.30
C THR A 347 -13.52 0.36 4.78
N ALA A 348 -13.28 -0.89 5.19
CA ALA A 348 -14.18 -2.00 4.93
C ALA A 348 -14.37 -2.81 6.20
N VAL A 349 -15.63 -2.95 6.63
CA VAL A 349 -16.00 -3.71 7.82
C VAL A 349 -17.10 -4.72 7.47
N ALA A 350 -17.10 -5.86 8.17
CA ALA A 350 -18.13 -6.87 8.01
C ALA A 350 -18.52 -7.46 9.36
N ARG A 351 -19.83 -7.61 9.59
CA ARG A 351 -20.35 -8.30 10.77
C ARG A 351 -20.40 -9.79 10.51
N VAL A 352 -19.52 -10.54 11.17
CA VAL A 352 -19.34 -11.99 10.98
C VAL A 352 -20.01 -12.83 12.07
N ASP A 353 -20.55 -12.18 13.13
CA ASP A 353 -21.33 -12.81 14.20
C ASP A 353 -22.19 -11.73 14.86
N GLN A 354 -23.09 -12.12 15.78
CA GLN A 354 -23.99 -11.19 16.49
C GLN A 354 -23.23 -10.07 17.20
N SER A 355 -22.07 -10.35 17.79
CA SER A 355 -21.24 -9.42 18.54
C SER A 355 -19.87 -9.19 17.93
N MET A 356 -19.58 -9.72 16.73
CA MET A 356 -18.26 -9.67 16.13
C MET A 356 -18.29 -9.00 14.78
N THR A 357 -17.48 -7.94 14.64
CA THR A 357 -17.22 -7.23 13.40
C THR A 357 -15.73 -7.31 13.10
N VAL A 358 -15.36 -7.55 11.85
CA VAL A 358 -13.98 -7.53 11.34
C VAL A 358 -13.76 -6.35 10.43
N ALA A 359 -12.59 -5.73 10.54
CA ALA A 359 -12.15 -4.61 9.71
C ALA A 359 -11.05 -5.12 8.77
N TYR A 360 -11.25 -5.00 7.44
CA TYR A 360 -10.40 -5.63 6.43
C TYR A 360 -10.10 -4.73 5.22
N GLY A 361 -10.43 -3.43 5.31
CA GLY A 361 -10.19 -2.49 4.23
C GLY A 361 -8.70 -2.35 3.89
N VAL A 362 -8.41 -2.00 2.64
CA VAL A 362 -7.07 -1.68 2.13
C VAL A 362 -7.18 -0.46 1.22
N ARG A 363 -6.14 0.39 1.22
CA ARG A 363 -6.04 1.53 0.31
C ARG A 363 -4.72 1.50 -0.43
N ALA A 364 -4.74 1.83 -1.73
CA ALA A 364 -3.53 1.89 -2.55
C ALA A 364 -2.51 2.93 -2.05
N ASN A 365 -2.95 3.99 -1.37
CA ASN A 365 -2.08 5.02 -0.81
C ASN A 365 -1.53 4.69 0.59
N GLU A 366 -1.74 3.47 1.12
CA GLU A 366 -1.05 3.04 2.34
C GLU A 366 0.47 3.12 2.15
N GLU A 367 1.19 3.52 3.19
CA GLU A 367 2.63 3.79 3.15
C GLU A 367 3.43 2.68 2.47
N ALA A 368 3.14 1.40 2.79
CA ALA A 368 3.83 0.25 2.22
C ALA A 368 3.70 0.16 0.70
N ILE A 369 2.50 0.36 0.17
CA ILE A 369 2.19 0.26 -1.26
C ILE A 369 2.73 1.50 -1.97
N ARG A 370 2.42 2.69 -1.46
CA ARG A 370 2.91 3.96 -1.99
C ARG A 370 4.43 3.98 -2.10
N TRP A 371 5.14 3.51 -1.06
CA TRP A 371 6.60 3.43 -1.05
C TRP A 371 7.15 2.60 -2.20
N GLN A 372 6.52 1.48 -2.54
CA GLN A 372 6.93 0.66 -3.66
C GLN A 372 6.62 1.33 -5.00
N VAL A 373 5.38 1.81 -5.18
CA VAL A 373 4.94 2.50 -6.41
C VAL A 373 5.87 3.67 -6.73
N GLN A 374 6.17 4.54 -5.76
CA GLN A 374 7.03 5.71 -6.00
C GLN A 374 8.45 5.34 -6.41
N ASN A 375 9.07 4.30 -5.80
CA ASN A 375 10.43 3.88 -6.16
C ASN A 375 10.49 3.18 -7.52
N LEU A 376 9.45 2.39 -7.88
CA LEU A 376 9.31 1.85 -9.25
C LEU A 376 9.14 2.99 -10.27
N ALA A 377 8.29 3.98 -9.96
CA ALA A 377 8.04 5.11 -10.83
C ALA A 377 9.30 5.95 -11.07
N VAL A 378 10.14 6.19 -10.04
CA VAL A 378 11.43 6.86 -10.21
C VAL A 378 12.30 6.11 -11.19
N PHE A 379 12.47 4.80 -11.04
CA PHE A 379 13.32 4.03 -11.92
C PHE A 379 12.78 3.96 -13.35
N ALA A 380 11.46 3.89 -13.52
CA ALA A 380 10.80 3.85 -14.82
C ALA A 380 10.80 5.21 -15.55
N ALA A 381 10.74 6.33 -14.80
CA ALA A 381 10.56 7.67 -15.38
C ALA A 381 11.86 8.36 -15.79
N VAL A 382 12.97 8.11 -15.08
CA VAL A 382 14.25 8.75 -15.35
C VAL A 382 14.80 8.28 -16.70
N THR A 383 15.26 9.21 -17.53
CA THR A 383 15.92 8.93 -18.82
C THR A 383 17.32 9.52 -18.82
N PHE A 384 18.20 8.93 -19.61
CA PHE A 384 19.59 9.35 -19.75
C PHE A 384 19.90 9.64 -21.22
N SER A 385 20.82 10.58 -21.46
CA SER A 385 21.32 10.83 -22.81
C SER A 385 22.65 10.12 -23.04
N ALA A 386 22.80 9.43 -24.17
CA ALA A 386 24.06 8.81 -24.52
C ALA A 386 25.19 9.86 -24.79
N SER A 387 24.82 11.13 -25.04
CA SER A 387 25.75 12.24 -25.16
C SER A 387 26.13 12.90 -23.84
N ASP A 388 25.50 12.52 -22.72
CA ASP A 388 25.80 13.06 -21.39
C ASP A 388 26.96 12.26 -20.78
N ALA A 389 28.11 12.91 -20.58
CA ALA A 389 29.30 12.31 -19.98
C ALA A 389 29.04 11.78 -18.57
N ASP A 390 28.10 12.39 -17.83
CA ASP A 390 27.77 12.02 -16.44
C ASP A 390 26.66 10.96 -16.37
N ALA A 391 26.12 10.47 -17.50
CA ALA A 391 24.96 9.56 -17.54
C ALA A 391 25.18 8.27 -16.73
N SER A 392 26.35 7.64 -16.84
CA SER A 392 26.71 6.44 -16.07
C SER A 392 26.78 6.72 -14.58
N GLY A 393 27.36 7.87 -14.19
CA GLY A 393 27.41 8.33 -12.80
C GLY A 393 26.02 8.58 -12.22
N LYS A 394 25.14 9.24 -12.95
CA LYS A 394 23.72 9.47 -12.59
C LYS A 394 22.99 8.16 -12.38
N TYR A 395 23.14 7.20 -13.30
CA TYR A 395 22.53 5.88 -13.19
C TYR A 395 23.02 5.11 -11.95
N SER A 396 24.34 5.09 -11.74
CA SER A 396 24.95 4.47 -10.57
C SER A 396 24.44 5.04 -9.25
N GLU A 397 24.38 6.38 -9.14
CA GLU A 397 23.86 7.05 -7.94
C GLU A 397 22.35 6.83 -7.74
N LEU A 398 21.58 6.73 -8.84
CA LEU A 398 20.16 6.38 -8.78
C LEU A 398 19.93 4.95 -8.27
N THR A 399 20.61 3.98 -8.87
CA THR A 399 20.48 2.56 -8.48
C THR A 399 20.97 2.30 -7.06
N LYS A 400 22.03 2.99 -6.62
CA LYS A 400 22.55 2.95 -5.25
C LYS A 400 21.52 3.40 -4.20
N ARG A 401 20.61 4.31 -4.55
CA ARG A 401 19.50 4.77 -3.69
C ARG A 401 18.29 3.84 -3.78
N LEU A 402 17.93 3.42 -4.99
CA LEU A 402 16.76 2.58 -5.23
C LEU A 402 16.90 1.17 -4.62
N GLY A 403 18.10 0.58 -4.63
CA GLY A 403 18.34 -0.76 -4.06
C GLY A 403 17.91 -0.87 -2.59
N PRO A 404 18.39 -0.01 -1.68
CA PRO A 404 17.92 0.06 -0.29
C PRO A 404 16.44 0.42 -0.16
N ASN A 405 15.93 1.38 -0.94
CA ASN A 405 14.53 1.81 -0.88
C ASN A 405 13.57 0.68 -1.23
N LEU A 406 13.87 -0.09 -2.28
CA LEU A 406 13.10 -1.29 -2.66
C LEU A 406 13.20 -2.43 -1.64
N SER A 407 14.16 -2.37 -0.71
CA SER A 407 14.24 -3.29 0.45
C SER A 407 13.37 -2.85 1.62
N VAL A 408 12.72 -1.72 1.52
CA VAL A 408 11.94 -1.02 2.55
C VAL A 408 12.78 -0.74 3.80
N PRO A 409 13.17 0.51 4.05
CA PRO A 409 13.97 0.89 5.23
C PRO A 409 13.28 0.50 6.54
N GLN A 410 14.08 0.39 7.60
CA GLN A 410 13.55 0.14 8.93
C GLN A 410 12.67 1.31 9.38
N GLY A 411 11.50 0.99 9.94
CA GLY A 411 10.51 1.98 10.41
C GLY A 411 9.46 2.36 9.37
N VAL A 412 9.61 1.95 8.11
CA VAL A 412 8.60 2.10 7.06
C VAL A 412 7.72 0.85 7.03
N GLN A 413 6.39 1.02 6.90
CA GLN A 413 5.44 -0.09 6.75
C GLN A 413 5.80 -0.96 5.55
N LYS A 414 5.67 -2.28 5.68
CA LYS A 414 5.90 -3.26 4.61
C LYS A 414 4.58 -3.84 4.11
N ILE A 415 4.57 -4.30 2.86
CA ILE A 415 3.42 -5.05 2.30
C ILE A 415 3.12 -6.31 3.15
N SER A 416 4.16 -6.94 3.71
CA SER A 416 4.00 -8.08 4.63
C SER A 416 3.23 -7.74 5.90
N ASP A 417 3.29 -6.50 6.38
CA ASP A 417 2.57 -6.06 7.58
C ASP A 417 1.07 -5.96 7.27
N ILE A 418 0.71 -5.41 6.11
CA ILE A 418 -0.67 -5.41 5.60
C ILE A 418 -1.18 -6.85 5.45
N SER A 419 -0.37 -7.72 4.87
CA SER A 419 -0.71 -9.14 4.68
C SER A 419 -0.92 -9.86 6.02
N ALA A 420 -0.11 -9.57 7.03
CA ALA A 420 -0.24 -10.13 8.38
C ALA A 420 -1.53 -9.68 9.08
N ASP A 421 -1.89 -8.39 8.98
CA ASP A 421 -3.14 -7.86 9.49
C ASP A 421 -4.35 -8.61 8.89
N LEU A 422 -4.36 -8.75 7.55
CA LEU A 422 -5.43 -9.44 6.84
C LEU A 422 -5.48 -10.94 7.15
N ALA A 423 -4.33 -11.60 7.38
CA ALA A 423 -4.27 -12.99 7.82
C ALA A 423 -4.88 -13.17 9.21
N GLY A 424 -4.69 -12.20 10.12
CA GLY A 424 -5.37 -12.15 11.41
C GLY A 424 -6.89 -12.11 11.27
N VAL A 425 -7.40 -11.32 10.31
CA VAL A 425 -8.83 -11.28 9.98
C VAL A 425 -9.30 -12.63 9.43
N GLN A 426 -8.56 -13.27 8.52
CA GLN A 426 -8.89 -14.59 7.98
C GLN A 426 -9.00 -15.65 9.10
N THR A 427 -8.07 -15.64 10.04
CA THR A 427 -8.12 -16.55 11.21
C THR A 427 -9.37 -16.30 12.06
N THR A 428 -9.71 -15.06 12.29
CA THR A 428 -10.92 -14.66 13.05
C THR A 428 -12.21 -15.13 12.35
N ILE A 429 -12.27 -14.97 11.02
CA ILE A 429 -13.39 -15.42 10.17
C ILE A 429 -13.50 -16.94 10.18
N ALA A 430 -12.38 -17.68 10.09
CA ALA A 430 -12.36 -19.13 10.13
C ALA A 430 -12.91 -19.63 11.47
N ALA A 431 -12.46 -19.08 12.60
CA ALA A 431 -12.96 -19.43 13.93
C ALA A 431 -14.47 -19.11 14.09
N ALA A 432 -14.94 -18.01 13.51
CA ALA A 432 -16.39 -17.70 13.50
C ALA A 432 -17.18 -18.72 12.68
N LYS A 433 -16.69 -19.09 11.50
CA LYS A 433 -17.31 -20.09 10.63
C LYS A 433 -17.43 -21.44 11.32
N ASP A 434 -16.38 -21.93 11.97
CA ASP A 434 -16.39 -23.19 12.70
C ASP A 434 -17.42 -23.15 13.83
N ARG A 435 -17.44 -22.08 14.62
CA ARG A 435 -18.43 -21.88 15.68
C ARG A 435 -19.87 -21.89 15.13
N HIS A 436 -20.09 -21.23 13.98
CA HIS A 436 -21.41 -21.24 13.32
C HIS A 436 -21.81 -22.64 12.83
N GLN A 437 -20.88 -23.45 12.36
CA GLN A 437 -21.15 -24.82 11.97
C GLN A 437 -21.61 -25.66 13.14
N TYR A 438 -20.91 -25.61 14.29
CA TYR A 438 -21.31 -26.31 15.53
C TYR A 438 -22.68 -25.85 16.01
N THR A 439 -22.90 -24.53 16.09
CA THR A 439 -24.18 -23.96 16.51
C THR A 439 -25.31 -24.38 15.58
N ARG A 440 -25.08 -24.36 14.26
CA ARG A 440 -26.05 -24.76 13.24
C ARG A 440 -26.44 -26.24 13.38
N SER A 441 -25.48 -27.13 13.61
CA SER A 441 -25.73 -28.54 13.86
C SER A 441 -26.63 -28.70 15.10
N THR A 442 -26.24 -28.11 16.22
CA THR A 442 -27.02 -28.20 17.50
C THR A 442 -28.45 -27.64 17.32
N LEU A 443 -28.59 -26.50 16.64
CA LEU A 443 -29.92 -25.90 16.42
C LEU A 443 -30.78 -26.73 15.45
N THR A 444 -30.15 -27.37 14.46
CA THR A 444 -30.85 -28.27 13.53
C THR A 444 -31.35 -29.51 14.23
N ASP A 445 -30.51 -30.11 15.09
CA ASP A 445 -30.89 -31.25 15.91
C ASP A 445 -32.02 -30.90 16.89
N LEU A 446 -31.93 -29.73 17.55
CA LEU A 446 -32.97 -29.20 18.40
C LEU A 446 -34.28 -29.00 17.63
N LEU A 447 -34.24 -28.41 16.44
CA LEU A 447 -35.40 -28.20 15.60
C LEU A 447 -36.04 -29.52 15.18
N GLN A 448 -35.24 -30.54 14.87
CA GLN A 448 -35.69 -31.87 14.54
C GLN A 448 -36.39 -32.54 15.73
N HIS A 449 -35.90 -32.36 16.96
CA HIS A 449 -36.57 -32.88 18.19
C HIS A 449 -37.89 -32.14 18.48
N VAL A 450 -37.94 -30.84 18.22
CA VAL A 450 -39.12 -30.00 18.48
C VAL A 450 -40.22 -30.25 17.43
N GLU A 451 -39.86 -30.30 16.16
CA GLU A 451 -40.78 -30.44 15.02
C GLU A 451 -41.01 -31.90 14.60
N GLY A 452 -40.07 -32.78 14.86
CA GLY A 452 -40.07 -34.17 14.42
C GLY A 452 -40.93 -35.07 15.29
N ILE A 453 -41.25 -36.23 14.77
CA ILE A 453 -41.92 -37.30 15.46
C ILE A 453 -41.10 -38.58 15.40
N SER A 454 -41.33 -39.49 16.40
CA SER A 454 -40.84 -40.86 16.24
C SER A 454 -41.77 -41.62 15.28
N GLN A 455 -41.28 -41.97 14.11
CA GLN A 455 -42.02 -42.76 13.12
C GLN A 455 -42.45 -44.10 13.72
N GLU A 456 -41.65 -44.70 14.59
CA GLU A 456 -41.97 -45.96 15.29
C GLU A 456 -43.20 -45.80 16.20
N GLN A 457 -43.23 -44.69 16.99
CA GLN A 457 -44.37 -44.42 17.88
C GLN A 457 -45.64 -44.11 17.09
N VAL A 458 -45.54 -43.31 16.04
CA VAL A 458 -46.70 -42.99 15.20
C VAL A 458 -47.18 -44.21 14.40
N GLY A 459 -46.26 -45.07 13.92
CA GLY A 459 -46.60 -46.34 13.29
C GLY A 459 -47.36 -47.26 14.23
N ALA A 460 -46.91 -47.40 15.48
CA ALA A 460 -47.61 -48.15 16.51
C ALA A 460 -48.99 -47.57 16.84
N GLN A 461 -49.12 -46.24 16.91
CA GLN A 461 -50.42 -45.58 17.13
C GLN A 461 -51.40 -45.77 15.93
N ILE A 462 -50.89 -45.74 14.70
CA ILE A 462 -51.69 -46.03 13.49
C ILE A 462 -52.25 -47.44 13.57
N LEU A 463 -51.42 -48.46 13.86
CA LEU A 463 -51.86 -49.86 13.99
C LEU A 463 -52.86 -50.02 15.12
N ALA A 464 -52.63 -49.42 16.28
CA ALA A 464 -53.58 -49.49 17.41
C ALA A 464 -54.92 -48.82 17.07
N LEU A 465 -54.89 -47.67 16.35
CA LEU A 465 -56.10 -46.96 15.94
C LEU A 465 -56.86 -47.69 14.84
N GLN A 466 -56.17 -48.33 13.89
CA GLN A 466 -56.77 -49.19 12.90
C GLN A 466 -57.48 -50.38 13.54
N THR A 467 -56.88 -51.05 14.52
CA THR A 467 -57.47 -52.15 15.27
C THR A 467 -58.73 -51.69 16.01
N ARG A 468 -58.67 -50.53 16.70
CA ARG A 468 -59.86 -49.96 17.39
C ARG A 468 -60.96 -49.59 16.43
N LEU A 469 -60.62 -49.07 15.26
CA LEU A 469 -61.59 -48.69 14.21
C LEU A 469 -62.28 -49.93 13.62
N GLN A 470 -61.55 -51.03 13.38
CA GLN A 470 -62.11 -52.32 12.95
C GLN A 470 -63.02 -52.92 14.05
N ALA A 471 -62.59 -52.94 15.33
CA ALA A 471 -63.43 -53.41 16.42
C ALA A 471 -64.71 -52.59 16.59
N SER A 472 -64.64 -51.27 16.47
CA SER A 472 -65.79 -50.38 16.54
C SER A 472 -66.78 -50.59 15.37
N LEU A 473 -66.25 -50.81 14.19
CA LEU A 473 -67.08 -51.10 13.01
C LEU A 473 -67.78 -52.47 13.16
N GLN A 474 -67.08 -53.51 13.66
CA GLN A 474 -67.66 -54.83 13.93
C GLN A 474 -68.70 -54.75 15.02
N THR A 475 -68.44 -54.04 16.12
CA THR A 475 -69.41 -53.85 17.22
C THR A 475 -70.66 -53.10 16.74
N THR A 476 -70.49 -52.09 15.89
CA THR A 476 -71.58 -51.33 15.29
C THR A 476 -72.40 -52.21 14.35
N ALA A 477 -71.74 -53.04 13.53
CA ALA A 477 -72.43 -54.01 12.63
C ALA A 477 -73.23 -55.07 13.44
N MET A 478 -72.67 -55.58 14.53
CA MET A 478 -73.37 -56.51 15.46
C MET A 478 -74.61 -55.86 16.12
N LEU A 479 -74.43 -54.58 16.58
CA LEU A 479 -75.56 -53.82 17.13
C LEU A 479 -76.69 -53.59 16.11
N TYR A 480 -76.34 -53.33 14.87
CA TYR A 480 -77.36 -53.23 13.79
C TYR A 480 -78.03 -54.56 13.51
N GLN A 481 -77.32 -55.67 13.50
CA GLN A 481 -77.88 -56.99 13.30
C GLN A 481 -78.79 -57.41 14.51
N THR A 482 -78.38 -57.13 15.73
CA THR A 482 -79.21 -57.43 16.89
C THR A 482 -80.47 -56.54 16.99
N SER A 483 -80.38 -55.27 16.54
CA SER A 483 -81.54 -54.36 16.47
C SER A 483 -82.53 -54.76 15.46
N LEU A 484 -82.17 -55.37 14.33
CA LEU A 484 -83.03 -55.80 13.28
C LEU A 484 -83.75 -57.10 13.65
N VAL A 485 -83.15 -58.02 14.41
CA VAL A 485 -83.71 -59.29 14.87
C VAL A 485 -84.75 -59.08 15.93
N ASN A 486 -84.74 -58.00 16.73
CA ASN A 486 -85.76 -57.67 17.70
C ASN A 486 -86.96 -56.91 17.21
N TYR A 487 -87.05 -56.57 15.89
CA TYR A 487 -88.15 -55.84 15.27
C TYR A 487 -88.85 -56.63 14.15
N LEU A 488 -88.45 -57.89 13.91
CA LEU A 488 -89.14 -58.91 13.13
C LEU A 488 -89.70 -59.95 14.06
#